data_c7e1a9bfc3b8912b1eea77fdb280e089
#
_entry.id   c7e1a9bfc3b8912b1eea77fdb280e089
#
_cell.length_a   1.000
_cell.length_b   1.000
_cell.length_c   1.000
_cell.angle_alpha   90.00
_cell.angle_beta   90.00
_cell.angle_gamma   90.00
#
_symmetry.space_group_name_H-M   'P 1'
#
loop_
_entity.id
_entity.type
_entity.pdbx_description
1 polymer ?
#
loop_
_entity_poly.entity_id
_entity_poly.type
_entity_poly.pdbx_seq_one_letter_code
_entity_poly.pdbx_strand_id
1 'polypeptide(L)'
;MTTQQDADIATATSITASAEHFFQQGIAAARRGAGDEAVAWFGKAVTLRPDFAAAQANLGLLLVALRRHAEAELPLRTALSASPRDAVLHNALGVAHEALQRFADAQQNYRAALEAQPALAEAHANLGNCLRRVGRVFEAEAHLLRAIELRPGFAVAHFNLGVLLQEREEHDRAIAAYRQALACRPDYLEALNNLGSSLRIQGFVDEARAAFEKILELQPTQIEAHCNLAQFKTYRPGDPQVEQMLSQQHRVAWLPDEGRIRYWFTAGKMLEDVGRHEESFAAYATGNRDKRATTRWDEAAHLDLQRRIIATFTREKLASHAVATTADGPTPIFIVGMPRSGTSLLEQVLATLPGIHGAGEITWLPETLHVENGDPGADGGEFPRALAQYSTEEYLQLGQRYIERIRELAPRATHVVDKLPDNFQHIGLIHLMFPNARIVHSMRDPMDSCFSCYSRLFIANNLGYSYDLGTVGRYWVSYHELMQHWHQALPAGRILDVSYESMVGDFENQARRLVDYLGLPWDDRCLGFHQNQRIVRTASVAQVRRPIYKTSVARWKPYERHLGPLFEVVKDYR
;
A
#
# COMPACT_ATOMS: atom_id res chain seq x y z
N MET A 1 45.63 -47.80 -42.48
CA MET A 1 44.59 -47.47 -41.48
C MET A 1 45.17 -46.87 -40.16
N THR A 2 46.42 -47.07 -39.81
CA THR A 2 47.07 -46.59 -38.59
C THR A 2 47.36 -45.05 -38.57
N THR A 3 47.69 -44.42 -39.68
CA THR A 3 48.05 -42.99 -39.76
C THR A 3 46.88 -42.03 -39.57
N GLN A 4 45.66 -42.41 -39.98
CA GLN A 4 44.48 -41.54 -39.80
C GLN A 4 44.00 -41.57 -38.34
N GLN A 5 44.06 -42.72 -37.71
CA GLN A 5 43.64 -42.89 -36.32
C GLN A 5 44.59 -42.15 -35.35
N ASP A 6 45.90 -42.14 -35.65
CA ASP A 6 46.89 -41.39 -34.85
C ASP A 6 46.74 -39.85 -35.02
N ALA A 7 46.38 -39.38 -36.23
CA ALA A 7 46.09 -37.97 -36.50
C ALA A 7 44.82 -37.50 -35.79
N ASP A 8 43.78 -38.31 -35.75
CA ASP A 8 42.49 -38.01 -35.09
C ASP A 8 42.68 -38.00 -33.57
N ILE A 9 43.49 -38.87 -32.99
CA ILE A 9 43.85 -38.89 -31.57
C ILE A 9 44.68 -37.67 -31.20
N ALA A 10 45.66 -37.27 -32.00
CA ALA A 10 46.47 -36.08 -31.76
C ALA A 10 45.62 -34.78 -31.81
N THR A 11 44.68 -34.72 -32.73
CA THR A 11 43.75 -33.59 -32.85
C THR A 11 42.80 -33.52 -31.66
N ALA A 12 42.21 -34.60 -31.24
CA ALA A 12 41.35 -34.70 -30.05
C ALA A 12 42.11 -34.30 -28.75
N THR A 13 43.36 -34.74 -28.60
CA THR A 13 44.23 -34.41 -27.46
C THR A 13 44.52 -32.89 -27.43
N SER A 14 44.79 -32.27 -28.59
CA SER A 14 45.04 -30.82 -28.70
C SER A 14 43.78 -30.01 -28.38
N ILE A 15 42.61 -30.42 -28.85
CA ILE A 15 41.31 -29.77 -28.52
C ILE A 15 41.02 -29.87 -27.02
N THR A 16 41.26 -31.04 -26.41
CA THR A 16 41.06 -31.26 -24.97
C THR A 16 42.00 -30.36 -24.13
N ALA A 17 43.26 -30.24 -24.51
CA ALA A 17 44.24 -29.39 -23.84
C ALA A 17 43.87 -27.91 -23.97
N SER A 18 43.35 -27.47 -25.13
CA SER A 18 42.90 -26.11 -25.36
C SER A 18 41.62 -25.79 -24.57
N ALA A 19 40.67 -26.72 -24.47
CA ALA A 19 39.46 -26.55 -23.68
C ALA A 19 39.77 -26.45 -22.18
N GLU A 20 40.71 -27.28 -21.69
CA GLU A 20 41.17 -27.22 -20.31
C GLU A 20 41.88 -25.88 -20.01
N HIS A 21 42.74 -25.40 -20.93
CA HIS A 21 43.36 -24.09 -20.80
C HIS A 21 42.33 -22.97 -20.66
N PHE A 22 41.30 -22.92 -21.52
CA PHE A 22 40.26 -21.91 -21.44
C PHE A 22 39.43 -22.02 -20.15
N PHE A 23 39.17 -23.23 -19.69
CA PHE A 23 38.52 -23.45 -18.40
C PHE A 23 39.31 -22.87 -17.23
N GLN A 24 40.65 -23.08 -17.20
CA GLN A 24 41.51 -22.49 -16.17
C GLN A 24 41.54 -20.95 -16.25
N GLN A 25 41.55 -20.36 -17.45
CA GLN A 25 41.43 -18.92 -17.61
C GLN A 25 40.10 -18.41 -17.08
N GLY A 26 38.99 -19.13 -17.32
CA GLY A 26 37.67 -18.83 -16.77
C GLY A 26 37.65 -18.84 -15.23
N ILE A 27 38.25 -19.84 -14.60
CA ILE A 27 38.40 -19.89 -13.13
C ILE A 27 39.23 -18.71 -12.62
N ALA A 28 40.33 -18.39 -13.29
CA ALA A 28 41.18 -17.27 -12.90
C ALA A 28 40.43 -15.91 -13.03
N ALA A 29 39.67 -15.72 -14.11
CA ALA A 29 38.84 -14.52 -14.30
C ALA A 29 37.73 -14.44 -13.24
N ALA A 30 37.04 -15.54 -12.94
CA ALA A 30 35.99 -15.61 -11.90
C ALA A 30 36.54 -15.25 -10.51
N ARG A 31 37.74 -15.76 -10.15
CA ARG A 31 38.43 -15.44 -8.89
C ARG A 31 38.82 -13.95 -8.78
N ARG A 32 39.06 -13.28 -9.88
CA ARG A 32 39.32 -11.82 -9.91
C ARG A 32 38.04 -10.97 -9.91
N GLY A 33 36.86 -11.61 -9.92
CA GLY A 33 35.58 -10.93 -10.03
C GLY A 33 35.23 -10.42 -11.45
N ALA A 34 36.00 -10.83 -12.47
CA ALA A 34 35.79 -10.46 -13.87
C ALA A 34 34.74 -11.39 -14.51
N GLY A 35 33.47 -11.24 -14.11
CA GLY A 35 32.38 -12.15 -14.46
C GLY A 35 32.16 -12.36 -15.96
N ASP A 36 32.07 -11.28 -16.73
CA ASP A 36 31.87 -11.37 -18.20
C ASP A 36 33.08 -12.00 -18.92
N GLU A 37 34.30 -11.70 -18.46
CA GLU A 37 35.52 -12.34 -18.95
C GLU A 37 35.49 -13.84 -18.66
N ALA A 38 35.08 -14.24 -17.46
CA ALA A 38 34.96 -15.64 -17.08
C ALA A 38 33.91 -16.38 -17.93
N VAL A 39 32.75 -15.76 -18.18
CA VAL A 39 31.72 -16.28 -19.10
C VAL A 39 32.30 -16.51 -20.50
N ALA A 40 33.08 -15.55 -21.02
CA ALA A 40 33.70 -15.69 -22.34
C ALA A 40 34.71 -16.84 -22.40
N TRP A 41 35.51 -17.03 -21.34
CA TRP A 41 36.46 -18.14 -21.27
C TRP A 41 35.79 -19.50 -21.10
N PHE A 42 34.81 -19.62 -20.20
CA PHE A 42 34.02 -20.86 -20.08
C PHE A 42 33.25 -21.16 -21.38
N GLY A 43 32.71 -20.13 -22.05
CA GLY A 43 32.06 -20.26 -23.35
C GLY A 43 32.99 -20.87 -24.41
N LYS A 44 34.25 -20.43 -24.51
CA LYS A 44 35.26 -21.03 -25.39
C LYS A 44 35.55 -22.48 -25.04
N ALA A 45 35.66 -22.80 -23.75
CA ALA A 45 35.90 -24.16 -23.28
C ALA A 45 34.78 -25.12 -23.70
N VAL A 46 33.49 -24.73 -23.49
CA VAL A 46 32.32 -25.54 -23.85
C VAL A 46 32.06 -25.58 -25.37
N THR A 47 32.51 -24.57 -26.12
CA THR A 47 32.47 -24.60 -27.59
C THR A 47 33.42 -25.65 -28.17
N LEU A 48 34.64 -25.75 -27.59
CA LEU A 48 35.62 -26.78 -28.01
C LEU A 48 35.24 -28.16 -27.52
N ARG A 49 34.69 -28.27 -26.32
CA ARG A 49 34.30 -29.55 -25.70
C ARG A 49 32.90 -29.39 -25.06
N PRO A 50 31.80 -29.64 -25.85
CA PRO A 50 30.44 -29.44 -25.36
C PRO A 50 30.05 -30.31 -24.15
N ASP A 51 30.68 -31.49 -24.00
CA ASP A 51 30.48 -32.43 -22.89
C ASP A 51 31.37 -32.14 -21.67
N PHE A 52 32.11 -31.00 -21.67
CA PHE A 52 32.96 -30.65 -20.52
C PHE A 52 32.11 -30.22 -19.32
N ALA A 53 31.63 -31.18 -18.57
CA ALA A 53 30.68 -31.00 -17.46
C ALA A 53 31.12 -29.90 -16.45
N ALA A 54 32.42 -29.88 -16.07
CA ALA A 54 32.89 -28.86 -15.13
C ALA A 54 32.87 -27.45 -15.70
N ALA A 55 33.15 -27.26 -17.00
CA ALA A 55 33.06 -25.98 -17.64
C ALA A 55 31.56 -25.55 -17.81
N GLN A 56 30.70 -26.47 -18.17
CA GLN A 56 29.25 -26.25 -18.26
C GLN A 56 28.66 -25.84 -16.88
N ALA A 57 29.04 -26.56 -15.80
CA ALA A 57 28.61 -26.27 -14.45
C ALA A 57 29.03 -24.86 -14.01
N ASN A 58 30.32 -24.51 -14.18
CA ASN A 58 30.83 -23.18 -13.80
C ASN A 58 30.20 -22.07 -14.63
N LEU A 59 30.02 -22.29 -15.93
CA LEU A 59 29.33 -21.34 -16.82
C LEU A 59 27.90 -21.10 -16.35
N GLY A 60 27.15 -22.15 -16.12
CA GLY A 60 25.75 -22.06 -15.68
C GLY A 60 25.60 -21.38 -14.33
N LEU A 61 26.41 -21.76 -13.35
CA LEU A 61 26.41 -21.13 -12.01
C LEU A 61 26.76 -19.64 -12.08
N LEU A 62 27.76 -19.29 -12.88
CA LEU A 62 28.17 -17.90 -13.05
C LEU A 62 27.09 -17.07 -13.76
N LEU A 63 26.44 -17.62 -14.79
CA LEU A 63 25.34 -16.95 -15.48
C LEU A 63 24.15 -16.69 -14.56
N VAL A 64 23.82 -17.64 -13.66
CA VAL A 64 22.81 -17.40 -12.60
C VAL A 64 23.24 -16.26 -11.68
N ALA A 65 24.50 -16.24 -11.22
CA ALA A 65 25.04 -15.18 -10.37
C ALA A 65 25.01 -13.80 -11.06
N LEU A 66 25.24 -13.76 -12.36
CA LEU A 66 25.17 -12.56 -13.20
C LEU A 66 23.73 -12.22 -13.64
N ARG A 67 22.72 -12.92 -13.16
CA ARG A 67 21.29 -12.78 -13.52
C ARG A 67 20.98 -13.02 -15.01
N ARG A 68 21.86 -13.72 -15.75
CA ARG A 68 21.68 -14.11 -17.15
C ARG A 68 20.95 -15.45 -17.24
N HIS A 69 19.77 -15.53 -16.64
CA HIS A 69 19.05 -16.77 -16.33
C HIS A 69 18.67 -17.61 -17.57
N ALA A 70 18.27 -16.94 -18.66
CA ALA A 70 17.93 -17.66 -19.91
C ALA A 70 19.15 -18.39 -20.52
N GLU A 71 20.33 -17.79 -20.39
CA GLU A 71 21.58 -18.38 -20.91
C GLU A 71 22.13 -19.49 -19.99
N ALA A 72 21.75 -19.48 -18.72
CA ALA A 72 22.21 -20.47 -17.74
C ALA A 72 21.57 -21.85 -17.93
N GLU A 73 20.38 -21.94 -18.54
CA GLU A 73 19.58 -23.17 -18.60
C GLU A 73 20.31 -24.31 -19.32
N LEU A 74 20.82 -24.06 -20.54
CA LEU A 74 21.48 -25.10 -21.32
C LEU A 74 22.76 -25.61 -20.66
N PRO A 75 23.71 -24.75 -20.21
CA PRO A 75 24.88 -25.21 -19.48
C PRO A 75 24.55 -26.05 -18.24
N LEU A 76 23.59 -25.62 -17.42
CA LEU A 76 23.19 -26.35 -16.22
C LEU A 76 22.58 -27.71 -16.55
N ARG A 77 21.74 -27.82 -17.56
CA ARG A 77 21.17 -29.09 -18.01
C ARG A 77 22.25 -30.03 -18.55
N THR A 78 23.21 -29.50 -19.32
CA THR A 78 24.33 -30.29 -19.83
C THR A 78 25.21 -30.81 -18.68
N ALA A 79 25.49 -29.97 -17.69
CA ALA A 79 26.24 -30.40 -16.51
C ALA A 79 25.49 -31.48 -15.71
N LEU A 80 24.17 -31.32 -15.54
CA LEU A 80 23.32 -32.30 -14.85
C LEU A 80 23.21 -33.65 -15.61
N SER A 81 23.37 -33.69 -16.93
CA SER A 81 23.41 -34.96 -17.66
C SER A 81 24.61 -35.81 -17.25
N ALA A 82 25.72 -35.19 -16.86
CA ALA A 82 26.91 -35.87 -16.34
C ALA A 82 26.84 -36.11 -14.82
N SER A 83 26.12 -35.28 -14.08
CA SER A 83 25.96 -35.35 -12.62
C SER A 83 24.51 -35.23 -12.19
N PRO A 84 23.65 -36.23 -12.43
CA PRO A 84 22.18 -36.09 -12.27
C PRO A 84 21.70 -35.86 -10.85
N ARG A 85 22.57 -36.03 -9.83
CA ARG A 85 22.25 -35.83 -8.42
C ARG A 85 23.01 -34.66 -7.79
N ASP A 86 23.53 -33.73 -8.61
CA ASP A 86 24.19 -32.55 -8.06
C ASP A 86 23.15 -31.54 -7.54
N ALA A 87 23.05 -31.44 -6.22
CA ALA A 87 22.10 -30.58 -5.52
C ALA A 87 22.31 -29.08 -5.84
N VAL A 88 23.58 -28.65 -6.01
CA VAL A 88 23.90 -27.24 -6.29
C VAL A 88 23.45 -26.86 -7.71
N LEU A 89 23.67 -27.73 -8.69
CA LEU A 89 23.24 -27.50 -10.07
C LEU A 89 21.71 -27.51 -10.20
N HIS A 90 21.04 -28.45 -9.52
CA HIS A 90 19.56 -28.43 -9.46
C HIS A 90 19.05 -27.16 -8.82
N ASN A 91 19.61 -26.74 -7.67
CA ASN A 91 19.20 -25.48 -7.03
C ASN A 91 19.43 -24.28 -7.96
N ALA A 92 20.55 -24.20 -8.66
CA ALA A 92 20.85 -23.12 -9.60
C ALA A 92 19.90 -23.12 -10.81
N LEU A 93 19.55 -24.30 -11.36
CA LEU A 93 18.57 -24.41 -12.42
C LEU A 93 17.16 -24.00 -11.95
N GLY A 94 16.81 -24.33 -10.71
CA GLY A 94 15.58 -23.86 -10.05
C GLY A 94 15.52 -22.33 -9.97
N VAL A 95 16.61 -21.67 -9.57
CA VAL A 95 16.73 -20.19 -9.53
C VAL A 95 16.56 -19.60 -10.92
N ALA A 96 17.19 -20.20 -11.95
CA ALA A 96 17.03 -19.72 -13.33
C ALA A 96 15.57 -19.84 -13.80
N HIS A 97 14.90 -20.96 -13.54
CA HIS A 97 13.49 -21.15 -13.91
C HIS A 97 12.54 -20.21 -13.13
N GLU A 98 12.79 -19.99 -11.83
CA GLU A 98 11.99 -19.05 -11.04
C GLU A 98 12.09 -17.61 -11.57
N ALA A 99 13.29 -17.17 -11.93
CA ALA A 99 13.51 -15.86 -12.54
C ALA A 99 12.82 -15.71 -13.90
N LEU A 100 12.68 -16.79 -14.65
CA LEU A 100 11.92 -16.88 -15.91
C LEU A 100 10.41 -17.11 -15.69
N GLN A 101 9.93 -17.02 -14.45
CA GLN A 101 8.53 -17.26 -14.02
C GLN A 101 8.01 -18.69 -14.31
N ARG A 102 8.91 -19.63 -14.52
CA ARG A 102 8.60 -21.06 -14.74
C ARG A 102 8.56 -21.79 -13.40
N PHE A 103 7.56 -21.45 -12.57
CA PHE A 103 7.48 -21.88 -11.16
C PHE A 103 7.37 -23.39 -10.98
N ALA A 104 6.68 -24.10 -11.89
CA ALA A 104 6.57 -25.56 -11.81
C ALA A 104 7.94 -26.24 -11.99
N ASP A 105 8.70 -25.81 -13.00
CA ASP A 105 10.04 -26.32 -13.29
C ASP A 105 11.02 -25.95 -12.15
N ALA A 106 10.88 -24.75 -11.59
CA ALA A 106 11.69 -24.31 -10.45
C ALA A 106 11.46 -25.22 -9.23
N GLN A 107 10.19 -25.48 -8.87
CA GLN A 107 9.85 -26.39 -7.77
C GLN A 107 10.38 -27.80 -7.97
N GLN A 108 10.29 -28.32 -9.20
CA GLN A 108 10.83 -29.66 -9.52
C GLN A 108 12.33 -29.71 -9.27
N ASN A 109 13.06 -28.69 -9.73
CA ASN A 109 14.51 -28.63 -9.53
C ASN A 109 14.91 -28.43 -8.06
N TYR A 110 14.21 -27.57 -7.32
CA TYR A 110 14.49 -27.42 -5.89
C TYR A 110 14.21 -28.70 -5.11
N ARG A 111 13.16 -29.46 -5.45
CA ARG A 111 12.90 -30.76 -4.84
C ARG A 111 13.99 -31.78 -5.19
N ALA A 112 14.44 -31.84 -6.45
CA ALA A 112 15.55 -32.70 -6.86
C ALA A 112 16.84 -32.32 -6.10
N ALA A 113 17.11 -31.03 -5.86
CA ALA A 113 18.20 -30.60 -5.02
C ALA A 113 18.08 -31.12 -3.58
N LEU A 114 16.87 -31.07 -3.00
CA LEU A 114 16.61 -31.54 -1.64
C LEU A 114 16.58 -33.08 -1.52
N GLU A 115 16.20 -33.79 -2.59
CA GLU A 115 16.34 -35.26 -2.65
C GLU A 115 17.82 -35.69 -2.64
N ALA A 116 18.67 -34.94 -3.35
CA ALA A 116 20.10 -35.18 -3.38
C ALA A 116 20.81 -34.74 -2.08
N GLN A 117 20.40 -33.61 -1.51
CA GLN A 117 20.97 -33.03 -0.29
C GLN A 117 19.85 -32.42 0.59
N PRO A 118 19.24 -33.23 1.50
CA PRO A 118 18.14 -32.77 2.36
C PRO A 118 18.47 -31.63 3.32
N ALA A 119 19.77 -31.38 3.58
CA ALA A 119 20.25 -30.32 4.46
C ALA A 119 20.71 -29.05 3.70
N LEU A 120 20.36 -28.88 2.42
CA LEU A 120 20.72 -27.71 1.64
C LEU A 120 19.79 -26.53 2.00
N ALA A 121 20.23 -25.67 2.91
CA ALA A 121 19.45 -24.54 3.42
C ALA A 121 19.01 -23.58 2.29
N GLU A 122 19.85 -23.35 1.28
CA GLU A 122 19.54 -22.52 0.12
C GLU A 122 18.36 -23.07 -0.68
N ALA A 123 18.34 -24.39 -0.93
CA ALA A 123 17.24 -25.00 -1.68
C ALA A 123 15.91 -24.95 -0.90
N HIS A 124 15.96 -25.12 0.44
CA HIS A 124 14.79 -24.92 1.28
C HIS A 124 14.29 -23.46 1.21
N ALA A 125 15.15 -22.45 1.33
CA ALA A 125 14.76 -21.05 1.26
C ALA A 125 14.19 -20.66 -0.10
N ASN A 126 14.81 -21.14 -1.20
CA ASN A 126 14.37 -20.90 -2.55
C ASN A 126 13.02 -21.59 -2.85
N LEU A 127 12.87 -22.86 -2.44
CA LEU A 127 11.59 -23.56 -2.58
C LEU A 127 10.48 -22.86 -1.79
N GLY A 128 10.79 -22.44 -0.55
CA GLY A 128 9.86 -21.69 0.29
C GLY A 128 9.40 -20.39 -0.39
N ASN A 129 10.33 -19.60 -0.95
CA ASN A 129 9.98 -18.39 -1.70
C ASN A 129 9.17 -18.71 -2.96
N CYS A 130 9.53 -19.73 -3.71
CA CYS A 130 8.81 -20.16 -4.91
C CYS A 130 7.37 -20.61 -4.57
N LEU A 131 7.18 -21.38 -3.49
CA LEU A 131 5.88 -21.82 -3.01
C LEU A 131 5.01 -20.64 -2.57
N ARG A 132 5.58 -19.66 -1.87
CA ARG A 132 4.88 -18.41 -1.51
C ARG A 132 4.32 -17.71 -2.75
N ARG A 133 5.14 -17.56 -3.81
CA ARG A 133 4.74 -16.89 -5.07
C ARG A 133 3.59 -17.60 -5.81
N VAL A 134 3.39 -18.88 -5.57
CA VAL A 134 2.25 -19.64 -6.13
C VAL A 134 1.13 -19.88 -5.13
N GLY A 135 1.15 -19.20 -3.97
CA GLY A 135 0.08 -19.23 -2.98
C GLY A 135 0.06 -20.46 -2.06
N ARG A 136 1.11 -21.32 -2.09
CA ARG A 136 1.21 -22.50 -1.20
C ARG A 136 1.84 -22.11 0.16
N VAL A 137 1.11 -21.27 0.89
CA VAL A 137 1.62 -20.50 2.03
C VAL A 137 2.15 -21.38 3.18
N PHE A 138 1.43 -22.44 3.56
CA PHE A 138 1.83 -23.33 4.68
C PHE A 138 3.09 -24.13 4.37
N GLU A 139 3.20 -24.61 3.15
CA GLU A 139 4.40 -25.33 2.71
C GLU A 139 5.61 -24.38 2.59
N ALA A 140 5.36 -23.16 2.13
CA ALA A 140 6.40 -22.13 2.09
C ALA A 140 6.96 -21.85 3.48
N GLU A 141 6.10 -21.66 4.49
CA GLU A 141 6.52 -21.44 5.88
C GLU A 141 7.35 -22.60 6.40
N ALA A 142 6.92 -23.85 6.20
CA ALA A 142 7.65 -25.04 6.65
C ALA A 142 9.06 -25.11 6.04
N HIS A 143 9.21 -24.83 4.75
CA HIS A 143 10.51 -24.83 4.08
C HIS A 143 11.40 -23.67 4.55
N LEU A 144 10.85 -22.47 4.76
CA LEU A 144 11.62 -21.32 5.28
C LEU A 144 12.11 -21.57 6.71
N LEU A 145 11.26 -22.13 7.58
CA LEU A 145 11.65 -22.52 8.94
C LEU A 145 12.75 -23.59 8.90
N ARG A 146 12.64 -24.57 8.01
CA ARG A 146 13.68 -25.59 7.86
C ARG A 146 15.02 -25.01 7.39
N ALA A 147 15.01 -24.03 6.49
CA ALA A 147 16.21 -23.30 6.09
C ALA A 147 16.88 -22.57 7.27
N ILE A 148 16.06 -21.96 8.14
CA ILE A 148 16.53 -21.28 9.36
C ILE A 148 17.10 -22.26 10.38
N GLU A 149 16.44 -23.41 10.60
CA GLU A 149 16.96 -24.46 11.47
C GLU A 149 18.34 -24.98 11.01
N LEU A 150 18.50 -25.20 9.70
CA LEU A 150 19.74 -25.65 9.10
C LEU A 150 20.84 -24.59 9.15
N ARG A 151 20.48 -23.33 9.03
CA ARG A 151 21.39 -22.18 9.07
C ARG A 151 20.75 -20.99 9.78
N PRO A 152 20.88 -20.87 11.11
CA PRO A 152 20.26 -19.78 11.88
C PRO A 152 20.68 -18.37 11.44
N GLY A 153 21.88 -18.20 10.90
CA GLY A 153 22.40 -16.93 10.36
C GLY A 153 22.01 -16.66 8.89
N PHE A 154 21.01 -17.35 8.33
CA PHE A 154 20.66 -17.19 6.92
C PHE A 154 19.68 -16.01 6.72
N ALA A 155 20.22 -14.80 6.57
CA ALA A 155 19.45 -13.56 6.43
C ALA A 155 18.33 -13.65 5.38
N VAL A 156 18.57 -14.30 4.24
CA VAL A 156 17.58 -14.44 3.15
C VAL A 156 16.38 -15.28 3.58
N ALA A 157 16.58 -16.35 4.35
CA ALA A 157 15.48 -17.18 4.84
C ALA A 157 14.61 -16.42 5.84
N HIS A 158 15.21 -15.68 6.78
CA HIS A 158 14.50 -14.81 7.70
C HIS A 158 13.72 -13.70 6.97
N PHE A 159 14.32 -13.08 5.95
CA PHE A 159 13.67 -12.09 5.13
C PHE A 159 12.46 -12.67 4.39
N ASN A 160 12.60 -13.81 3.71
CA ASN A 160 11.51 -14.46 2.99
C ASN A 160 10.37 -14.91 3.92
N LEU A 161 10.69 -15.36 5.14
CA LEU A 161 9.70 -15.65 6.18
C LEU A 161 8.96 -14.36 6.58
N GLY A 162 9.67 -13.25 6.75
CA GLY A 162 9.06 -11.95 7.04
C GLY A 162 8.10 -11.50 5.95
N VAL A 163 8.47 -11.67 4.67
CA VAL A 163 7.58 -11.35 3.52
C VAL A 163 6.33 -12.22 3.54
N LEU A 164 6.47 -13.52 3.74
CA LEU A 164 5.35 -14.46 3.84
C LEU A 164 4.37 -14.07 4.96
N LEU A 165 4.89 -13.76 6.14
CA LEU A 165 4.09 -13.36 7.30
C LEU A 165 3.41 -12.00 7.10
N GLN A 166 4.07 -11.07 6.41
CA GLN A 166 3.48 -9.77 6.04
C GLN A 166 2.31 -9.95 5.07
N GLU A 167 2.41 -10.84 4.07
CA GLU A 167 1.33 -11.17 3.14
C GLU A 167 0.12 -11.81 3.84
N ARG A 168 0.35 -12.45 4.99
CA ARG A 168 -0.69 -13.00 5.88
C ARG A 168 -1.23 -11.99 6.90
N GLU A 169 -0.79 -10.74 6.82
CA GLU A 169 -1.10 -9.67 7.80
C GLU A 169 -0.63 -9.97 9.24
N GLU A 170 0.25 -10.95 9.43
CA GLU A 170 0.86 -11.30 10.71
C GLU A 170 2.05 -10.36 11.03
N HIS A 171 1.77 -9.07 11.12
CA HIS A 171 2.78 -8.02 11.15
C HIS A 171 3.78 -8.15 12.30
N ASP A 172 3.36 -8.59 13.50
CA ASP A 172 4.26 -8.75 14.65
C ASP A 172 5.32 -9.82 14.41
N ARG A 173 4.90 -10.95 13.83
CA ARG A 173 5.82 -12.04 13.44
C ARG A 173 6.72 -11.60 12.27
N ALA A 174 6.18 -10.87 11.31
CA ALA A 174 6.95 -10.32 10.20
C ALA A 174 8.06 -9.38 10.69
N ILE A 175 7.75 -8.45 11.61
CA ILE A 175 8.71 -7.56 12.25
C ILE A 175 9.82 -8.35 12.94
N ALA A 176 9.48 -9.40 13.69
CA ALA A 176 10.46 -10.25 14.35
C ALA A 176 11.40 -10.94 13.32
N ALA A 177 10.84 -11.48 12.23
CA ALA A 177 11.61 -12.11 11.16
C ALA A 177 12.55 -11.13 10.44
N TYR A 178 12.08 -9.92 10.11
CA TYR A 178 12.93 -8.89 9.51
C TYR A 178 14.04 -8.43 10.45
N ARG A 179 13.77 -8.30 11.76
CA ARG A 179 14.82 -7.99 12.76
C ARG A 179 15.90 -9.08 12.81
N GLN A 180 15.51 -10.37 12.70
CA GLN A 180 16.48 -11.47 12.60
C GLN A 180 17.29 -11.41 11.30
N ALA A 181 16.66 -11.11 10.16
CA ALA A 181 17.37 -10.91 8.90
C ALA A 181 18.43 -9.80 9.02
N LEU A 182 18.08 -8.68 9.68
CA LEU A 182 18.99 -7.56 9.91
C LEU A 182 20.06 -7.83 10.96
N ALA A 183 19.79 -8.67 11.96
CA ALA A 183 20.81 -9.14 12.89
C ALA A 183 21.89 -9.97 12.17
N CYS A 184 21.50 -10.75 11.15
CA CYS A 184 22.42 -11.51 10.31
C CYS A 184 23.13 -10.66 9.25
N ARG A 185 22.45 -9.65 8.69
CA ARG A 185 22.96 -8.74 7.65
C ARG A 185 22.41 -7.33 7.87
N PRO A 186 23.15 -6.46 8.60
CA PRO A 186 22.69 -5.12 9.00
C PRO A 186 22.45 -4.13 7.85
N ASP A 187 23.05 -4.37 6.68
CA ASP A 187 22.94 -3.57 5.46
C ASP A 187 21.92 -4.12 4.45
N TYR A 188 20.99 -5.01 4.90
CA TYR A 188 19.99 -5.62 4.04
C TYR A 188 18.85 -4.62 3.76
N LEU A 189 18.98 -3.84 2.68
CA LEU A 189 18.09 -2.73 2.34
C LEU A 189 16.62 -3.16 2.21
N GLU A 190 16.36 -4.29 1.56
CA GLU A 190 15.01 -4.81 1.38
C GLU A 190 14.37 -5.18 2.73
N ALA A 191 15.16 -5.74 3.66
CA ALA A 191 14.68 -6.07 5.00
C ALA A 191 14.39 -4.78 5.82
N LEU A 192 15.25 -3.75 5.72
CA LEU A 192 15.01 -2.45 6.33
C LEU A 192 13.73 -1.79 5.81
N ASN A 193 13.50 -1.83 4.49
CA ASN A 193 12.31 -1.25 3.87
C ASN A 193 11.02 -1.95 4.33
N ASN A 194 11.02 -3.28 4.33
CA ASN A 194 9.86 -4.07 4.73
C ASN A 194 9.61 -3.99 6.24
N LEU A 195 10.68 -3.95 7.06
CA LEU A 195 10.59 -3.68 8.49
C LEU A 195 9.93 -2.32 8.75
N GLY A 196 10.43 -1.26 8.10
CA GLY A 196 9.87 0.09 8.22
C GLY A 196 8.40 0.14 7.81
N SER A 197 8.02 -0.56 6.75
CA SER A 197 6.63 -0.64 6.28
C SER A 197 5.73 -1.37 7.29
N SER A 198 6.17 -2.52 7.84
CA SER A 198 5.41 -3.28 8.84
C SER A 198 5.28 -2.51 10.17
N LEU A 199 6.36 -1.86 10.62
CA LEU A 199 6.35 -0.99 11.80
C LEU A 199 5.37 0.18 11.65
N ARG A 200 5.31 0.79 10.45
CA ARG A 200 4.36 1.87 10.13
C ARG A 200 2.91 1.40 10.25
N ILE A 201 2.59 0.21 9.73
CA ILE A 201 1.23 -0.36 9.80
C ILE A 201 0.83 -0.58 11.26
N GLN A 202 1.74 -1.07 12.09
CA GLN A 202 1.51 -1.28 13.53
C GLN A 202 1.57 0.00 14.36
N GLY A 203 1.92 1.16 13.73
CA GLY A 203 1.95 2.45 14.41
C GLY A 203 3.25 2.76 15.17
N PHE A 204 4.29 1.95 15.04
CA PHE A 204 5.63 2.19 15.59
C PHE A 204 6.39 3.21 14.73
N VAL A 205 5.91 4.46 14.73
CA VAL A 205 6.33 5.53 13.81
C VAL A 205 7.82 5.86 13.94
N ASP A 206 8.36 5.93 15.16
CA ASP A 206 9.76 6.29 15.38
C ASP A 206 10.72 5.20 14.90
N GLU A 207 10.39 3.92 15.14
CA GLU A 207 11.18 2.80 14.63
C GLU A 207 11.08 2.68 13.10
N ALA A 208 9.90 2.92 12.52
CA ALA A 208 9.73 2.94 11.08
C ALA A 208 10.59 4.02 10.42
N ARG A 209 10.61 5.23 11.01
CA ARG A 209 11.47 6.34 10.57
C ARG A 209 12.94 5.97 10.63
N ALA A 210 13.41 5.41 11.75
CA ALA A 210 14.80 4.99 11.93
C ALA A 210 15.23 3.95 10.88
N ALA A 211 14.34 3.00 10.52
CA ALA A 211 14.63 2.01 9.47
C ALA A 211 14.84 2.68 8.10
N PHE A 212 13.99 3.65 7.71
CA PHE A 212 14.15 4.38 6.44
C PHE A 212 15.35 5.33 6.45
N GLU A 213 15.65 5.98 7.58
CA GLU A 213 16.86 6.79 7.75
C GLU A 213 18.12 5.93 7.58
N LYS A 214 18.11 4.71 8.11
CA LYS A 214 19.22 3.76 7.93
C LYS A 214 19.44 3.37 6.46
N ILE A 215 18.38 3.23 5.67
CA ILE A 215 18.53 3.02 4.22
C ILE A 215 19.23 4.22 3.58
N LEU A 216 18.84 5.44 3.95
CA LEU A 216 19.42 6.66 3.38
C LEU A 216 20.86 6.93 3.85
N GLU A 217 21.26 6.43 5.02
CA GLU A 217 22.68 6.41 5.42
C GLU A 217 23.52 5.50 4.51
N LEU A 218 22.97 4.33 4.14
CA LEU A 218 23.65 3.36 3.27
C LEU A 218 23.60 3.76 1.79
N GLN A 219 22.45 4.28 1.35
CA GLN A 219 22.16 4.69 -0.01
C GLN A 219 21.40 6.02 -0.05
N PRO A 220 22.08 7.18 0.02
CA PRO A 220 21.45 8.52 0.08
C PRO A 220 20.53 8.86 -1.09
N THR A 221 20.66 8.15 -2.20
CA THR A 221 19.90 8.36 -3.44
C THR A 221 18.75 7.38 -3.64
N GLN A 222 18.39 6.61 -2.62
CA GLN A 222 17.30 5.62 -2.68
C GLN A 222 15.93 6.31 -2.65
N ILE A 223 15.31 6.44 -3.83
CA ILE A 223 14.04 7.16 -4.02
C ILE A 223 12.93 6.60 -3.12
N GLU A 224 12.81 5.29 -3.04
CA GLU A 224 11.75 4.65 -2.25
C GLU A 224 11.85 4.96 -0.75
N ALA A 225 13.08 4.98 -0.21
CA ALA A 225 13.32 5.32 1.19
C ALA A 225 12.96 6.79 1.47
N HIS A 226 13.29 7.73 0.57
CA HIS A 226 12.83 9.12 0.66
C HIS A 226 11.30 9.20 0.65
N CYS A 227 10.62 8.46 -0.24
CA CYS A 227 9.17 8.44 -0.32
C CYS A 227 8.50 7.90 0.96
N ASN A 228 9.10 6.90 1.57
CA ASN A 228 8.60 6.33 2.81
C ASN A 228 8.86 7.26 3.99
N LEU A 229 10.07 7.80 4.11
CA LEU A 229 10.44 8.72 5.19
C LEU A 229 9.62 10.01 5.19
N ALA A 230 9.30 10.55 4.01
CA ALA A 230 8.54 11.78 3.85
C ALA A 230 7.12 11.71 4.46
N GLN A 231 6.60 10.52 4.74
CA GLN A 231 5.30 10.36 5.40
C GLN A 231 5.36 10.72 6.90
N PHE A 232 6.56 10.69 7.52
CA PHE A 232 6.76 10.90 8.95
C PHE A 232 7.58 12.16 9.26
N LYS A 233 8.42 12.59 8.31
CA LYS A 233 9.34 13.70 8.48
C LYS A 233 8.73 14.99 7.93
N THR A 234 8.89 16.08 8.69
CA THR A 234 8.74 17.45 8.21
C THR A 234 10.14 18.00 7.95
N TYR A 235 10.41 18.40 6.73
CA TYR A 235 11.71 18.90 6.32
C TYR A 235 11.87 20.38 6.69
N ARG A 236 13.10 20.80 6.90
CA ARG A 236 13.44 22.21 7.20
C ARG A 236 14.31 22.78 6.07
N PRO A 237 14.29 24.10 5.88
CA PRO A 237 15.23 24.73 4.94
C PRO A 237 16.68 24.30 5.23
N GLY A 238 17.38 23.87 4.18
CA GLY A 238 18.75 23.34 4.29
C GLY A 238 18.87 21.85 4.60
N ASP A 239 17.76 21.10 4.76
CA ASP A 239 17.82 19.65 4.95
C ASP A 239 18.41 18.97 3.70
N PRO A 240 19.57 18.28 3.82
CA PRO A 240 20.27 17.71 2.66
C PRO A 240 19.47 16.63 1.92
N GLN A 241 18.53 15.98 2.58
CA GLN A 241 17.70 14.93 1.97
C GLN A 241 16.78 15.51 0.88
N VAL A 242 16.41 16.80 0.93
CA VAL A 242 15.64 17.46 -0.12
C VAL A 242 16.45 17.46 -1.42
N GLU A 243 17.68 17.96 -1.38
CA GLU A 243 18.53 18.02 -2.57
C GLU A 243 18.97 16.61 -3.03
N GLN A 244 19.20 15.68 -2.12
CA GLN A 244 19.46 14.28 -2.45
C GLN A 244 18.32 13.65 -3.25
N MET A 245 17.06 13.87 -2.83
CA MET A 245 15.89 13.41 -3.57
C MET A 245 15.77 14.09 -4.93
N LEU A 246 15.89 15.41 -4.98
CA LEU A 246 15.75 16.19 -6.22
C LEU A 246 16.86 15.85 -7.24
N SER A 247 18.08 15.53 -6.79
CA SER A 247 19.17 15.09 -7.66
C SER A 247 18.85 13.82 -8.45
N GLN A 248 17.89 13.02 -8.00
CA GLN A 248 17.44 11.81 -8.69
C GLN A 248 16.42 12.06 -9.81
N GLN A 249 16.01 13.30 -10.05
CA GLN A 249 14.99 13.63 -11.06
C GLN A 249 15.30 13.07 -12.45
N HIS A 250 16.56 13.02 -12.85
CA HIS A 250 16.99 12.46 -14.14
C HIS A 250 16.71 10.96 -14.29
N ARG A 251 16.54 10.24 -13.17
CA ARG A 251 16.23 8.79 -13.14
C ARG A 251 14.73 8.52 -13.16
N VAL A 252 13.90 9.52 -12.90
CA VAL A 252 12.44 9.35 -12.71
C VAL A 252 11.76 8.83 -13.96
N ALA A 253 12.23 9.22 -15.16
CA ALA A 253 11.70 8.74 -16.44
C ALA A 253 11.83 7.21 -16.63
N TRP A 254 12.76 6.58 -15.93
CA TRP A 254 13.02 5.14 -16.01
C TRP A 254 12.27 4.32 -14.93
N LEU A 255 11.57 5.00 -14.01
CA LEU A 255 10.77 4.34 -12.99
C LEU A 255 9.46 3.84 -13.59
N PRO A 256 8.91 2.73 -13.07
CA PRO A 256 7.52 2.35 -13.31
C PRO A 256 6.57 3.51 -12.93
N ASP A 257 5.40 3.56 -13.52
CA ASP A 257 4.41 4.63 -13.32
C ASP A 257 4.16 4.93 -11.82
N GLU A 258 3.97 3.90 -11.01
CA GLU A 258 3.76 4.06 -9.58
C GLU A 258 4.95 4.74 -8.88
N GLY A 259 6.17 4.32 -9.18
CA GLY A 259 7.39 4.91 -8.62
C GLY A 259 7.57 6.36 -9.05
N ARG A 260 7.27 6.68 -10.33
CA ARG A 260 7.33 8.03 -10.89
C ARG A 260 6.32 8.96 -10.22
N ILE A 261 5.09 8.50 -10.07
CA ILE A 261 4.02 9.25 -9.39
C ILE A 261 4.39 9.50 -7.93
N ARG A 262 4.83 8.47 -7.20
CA ARG A 262 5.28 8.60 -5.81
C ARG A 262 6.42 9.59 -5.65
N TYR A 263 7.40 9.58 -6.56
CA TYR A 263 8.48 10.56 -6.56
C TYR A 263 7.95 11.99 -6.59
N TRP A 264 7.06 12.32 -7.54
CA TRP A 264 6.57 13.68 -7.73
C TRP A 264 5.75 14.19 -6.54
N PHE A 265 4.86 13.38 -5.98
CA PHE A 265 4.13 13.76 -4.77
C PHE A 265 5.05 13.94 -3.56
N THR A 266 6.09 13.12 -3.45
CA THR A 266 7.08 13.24 -2.38
C THR A 266 7.93 14.49 -2.54
N ALA A 267 8.43 14.76 -3.75
CA ALA A 267 9.18 15.98 -4.05
C ALA A 267 8.33 17.23 -3.77
N GLY A 268 7.07 17.22 -4.20
CA GLY A 268 6.12 18.29 -3.91
C GLY A 268 5.99 18.57 -2.41
N LYS A 269 5.81 17.51 -1.60
CA LYS A 269 5.72 17.62 -0.13
C LYS A 269 7.03 18.12 0.50
N MET A 270 8.17 17.61 0.07
CA MET A 270 9.47 18.04 0.61
C MET A 270 9.73 19.51 0.30
N LEU A 271 9.43 19.95 -0.91
CA LEU A 271 9.55 21.34 -1.36
C LEU A 271 8.58 22.27 -0.62
N GLU A 272 7.34 21.81 -0.37
CA GLU A 272 6.38 22.54 0.46
C GLU A 272 6.90 22.77 1.88
N ASP A 273 7.40 21.72 2.52
CA ASP A 273 7.93 21.80 3.88
C ASP A 273 9.06 22.82 4.03
N VAL A 274 9.88 23.01 2.99
CA VAL A 274 10.99 23.97 3.00
C VAL A 274 10.62 25.35 2.40
N GLY A 275 9.35 25.58 2.07
CA GLY A 275 8.82 26.86 1.58
C GLY A 275 9.08 27.15 0.09
N ARG A 276 9.52 26.15 -0.71
CA ARG A 276 9.75 26.28 -2.16
C ARG A 276 8.43 26.02 -2.92
N HIS A 277 7.43 26.86 -2.73
CA HIS A 277 6.05 26.62 -3.15
C HIS A 277 5.87 26.52 -4.68
N GLU A 278 6.63 27.27 -5.48
CA GLU A 278 6.58 27.18 -6.95
C GLU A 278 6.99 25.81 -7.45
N GLU A 279 8.13 25.35 -6.99
CA GLU A 279 8.66 24.04 -7.36
C GLU A 279 7.79 22.91 -6.79
N SER A 280 7.27 23.11 -5.58
CA SER A 280 6.31 22.20 -4.96
C SER A 280 5.06 22.03 -5.83
N PHE A 281 4.48 23.14 -6.30
CA PHE A 281 3.29 23.07 -7.17
C PHE A 281 3.62 22.37 -8.50
N ALA A 282 4.74 22.70 -9.12
CA ALA A 282 5.17 22.05 -10.37
C ALA A 282 5.34 20.53 -10.21
N ALA A 283 5.89 20.10 -9.06
CA ALA A 283 6.00 18.68 -8.73
C ALA A 283 4.63 18.02 -8.54
N TYR A 284 3.74 18.62 -7.75
CA TYR A 284 2.37 18.14 -7.60
C TYR A 284 1.62 18.07 -8.93
N ALA A 285 1.72 19.12 -9.76
CA ALA A 285 1.06 19.14 -11.07
C ALA A 285 1.56 18.02 -11.99
N THR A 286 2.85 17.73 -11.96
CA THR A 286 3.43 16.61 -12.71
C THR A 286 2.93 15.27 -12.18
N GLY A 287 2.97 15.05 -10.88
CA GLY A 287 2.47 13.83 -10.24
C GLY A 287 0.98 13.58 -10.50
N ASN A 288 0.17 14.64 -10.44
CA ASN A 288 -1.26 14.59 -10.73
C ASN A 288 -1.53 14.23 -12.20
N ARG A 289 -0.83 14.86 -13.15
CA ARG A 289 -0.95 14.54 -14.58
C ARG A 289 -0.63 13.08 -14.84
N ASP A 290 0.47 12.56 -14.27
CA ASP A 290 0.87 11.17 -14.43
C ASP A 290 -0.13 10.21 -13.78
N LYS A 291 -0.63 10.53 -12.59
CA LYS A 291 -1.66 9.72 -11.91
C LYS A 291 -2.99 9.72 -12.65
N ARG A 292 -3.42 10.86 -13.18
CA ARG A 292 -4.65 10.98 -13.98
C ARG A 292 -4.61 10.11 -15.24
N ALA A 293 -3.44 9.96 -15.87
CA ALA A 293 -3.26 9.08 -17.02
C ALA A 293 -3.49 7.59 -16.70
N THR A 294 -3.31 7.19 -15.43
CA THR A 294 -3.46 5.80 -14.96
C THR A 294 -4.75 5.57 -14.15
N THR A 295 -5.56 6.61 -13.93
CA THR A 295 -6.76 6.53 -13.08
C THR A 295 -7.97 6.99 -13.89
N ARG A 296 -9.05 6.21 -13.83
CA ARG A 296 -10.32 6.59 -14.48
C ARG A 296 -11.21 7.33 -13.48
N TRP A 297 -11.83 8.40 -13.95
CA TRP A 297 -12.88 9.11 -13.25
C TRP A 297 -13.97 9.46 -14.24
N ASP A 298 -15.20 9.04 -13.92
CA ASP A 298 -16.40 9.36 -14.71
C ASP A 298 -17.25 10.38 -13.95
N GLU A 299 -17.06 11.63 -14.29
CA GLU A 299 -17.78 12.75 -13.66
C GLU A 299 -19.28 12.71 -13.99
N ALA A 300 -19.65 12.30 -15.19
CA ALA A 300 -21.04 12.23 -15.60
C ALA A 300 -21.81 11.17 -14.81
N ALA A 301 -21.21 9.99 -14.63
CA ALA A 301 -21.76 8.92 -13.80
C ALA A 301 -21.89 9.34 -12.33
N HIS A 302 -20.90 10.09 -11.79
CA HIS A 302 -20.96 10.62 -10.43
C HIS A 302 -22.13 11.60 -10.25
N LEU A 303 -22.28 12.58 -11.14
CA LEU A 303 -23.36 13.55 -11.08
C LEU A 303 -24.73 12.90 -11.31
N ASP A 304 -24.82 11.87 -12.13
CA ASP A 304 -26.04 11.10 -12.31
C ASP A 304 -26.41 10.33 -11.03
N LEU A 305 -25.45 9.70 -10.37
CA LEU A 305 -25.66 9.05 -9.09
C LEU A 305 -26.22 10.02 -8.05
N GLN A 306 -25.65 11.22 -7.93
CA GLN A 306 -26.14 12.23 -6.98
C GLN A 306 -27.57 12.68 -7.29
N ARG A 307 -27.90 12.93 -8.56
CA ARG A 307 -29.28 13.25 -8.97
C ARG A 307 -30.25 12.14 -8.58
N ARG A 308 -29.86 10.88 -8.78
CA ARG A 308 -30.67 9.72 -8.38
C ARG A 308 -30.83 9.61 -6.86
N ILE A 309 -29.79 9.90 -6.08
CA ILE A 309 -29.85 9.94 -4.61
C ILE A 309 -30.88 10.98 -4.17
N ILE A 310 -30.78 12.21 -4.65
CA ILE A 310 -31.70 13.30 -4.31
C ILE A 310 -33.15 12.92 -4.67
N ALA A 311 -33.36 12.38 -5.87
CA ALA A 311 -34.68 11.97 -6.33
C ALA A 311 -35.29 10.79 -5.55
N THR A 312 -34.45 9.91 -5.02
CA THR A 312 -34.91 8.74 -4.25
C THR A 312 -35.20 9.08 -2.79
N PHE A 313 -34.33 9.86 -2.15
CA PHE A 313 -34.44 10.18 -0.72
C PHE A 313 -35.03 11.57 -0.50
N THR A 314 -36.30 11.74 -0.95
CA THR A 314 -37.04 12.99 -0.72
C THR A 314 -37.44 13.13 0.75
N ARG A 315 -37.80 14.37 1.14
CA ARG A 315 -38.28 14.67 2.49
C ARG A 315 -39.50 13.82 2.86
N GLU A 316 -40.42 13.62 1.92
CA GLU A 316 -41.64 12.84 2.11
C GLU A 316 -41.27 11.35 2.37
N LYS A 317 -40.39 10.79 1.57
CA LYS A 317 -39.91 9.41 1.73
C LYS A 317 -39.24 9.21 3.09
N LEU A 318 -38.34 10.11 3.47
CA LEU A 318 -37.62 10.03 4.74
C LEU A 318 -38.55 10.17 5.94
N ALA A 319 -39.57 11.02 5.86
CA ALA A 319 -40.58 11.20 6.91
C ALA A 319 -41.54 10.01 7.04
N SER A 320 -41.91 9.35 5.91
CA SER A 320 -42.87 8.25 5.91
C SER A 320 -42.34 6.93 6.48
N HIS A 321 -41.01 6.78 6.57
CA HIS A 321 -40.36 5.56 7.07
C HIS A 321 -39.63 5.77 8.41
N ALA A 322 -39.80 6.91 9.06
CA ALA A 322 -39.19 7.24 10.34
C ALA A 322 -39.91 6.44 11.48
N VAL A 323 -39.43 5.25 11.79
CA VAL A 323 -39.91 4.42 12.91
C VAL A 323 -38.83 4.38 13.98
N ALA A 324 -39.23 4.70 15.20
CA ALA A 324 -38.36 4.52 16.36
C ALA A 324 -38.13 3.02 16.63
N THR A 325 -36.94 2.52 16.43
CA THR A 325 -36.54 1.17 16.80
C THR A 325 -35.34 1.22 17.71
N THR A 326 -35.36 0.39 18.74
CA THR A 326 -34.21 0.04 19.58
C THR A 326 -33.62 -1.25 19.02
N ALA A 327 -32.68 -1.16 18.10
CA ALA A 327 -31.85 -2.32 17.77
C ALA A 327 -30.99 -2.66 19.00
N ASP A 328 -30.98 -3.88 19.44
CA ASP A 328 -30.10 -4.37 20.51
C ASP A 328 -28.66 -4.40 19.99
N GLY A 329 -27.83 -3.47 20.44
CA GLY A 329 -26.43 -3.43 20.04
C GLY A 329 -25.76 -2.06 20.21
N PRO A 330 -24.51 -1.93 19.79
CA PRO A 330 -23.81 -0.65 19.86
C PRO A 330 -24.47 0.37 18.91
N THR A 331 -24.60 1.61 19.38
CA THR A 331 -25.15 2.71 18.57
C THR A 331 -24.12 3.16 17.54
N PRO A 332 -24.40 3.18 16.23
CA PRO A 332 -23.49 3.71 15.24
C PRO A 332 -23.47 5.24 15.26
N ILE A 333 -22.27 5.81 15.15
CA ILE A 333 -21.99 7.23 14.94
C ILE A 333 -21.33 7.35 13.57
N PHE A 334 -21.91 8.09 12.65
CA PHE A 334 -21.37 8.27 11.32
C PHE A 334 -20.64 9.61 11.22
N ILE A 335 -19.36 9.58 10.85
CA ILE A 335 -18.58 10.80 10.53
C ILE A 335 -18.40 10.87 9.02
N VAL A 336 -19.00 11.88 8.41
CA VAL A 336 -19.02 12.09 6.97
C VAL A 336 -18.38 13.41 6.57
N GLY A 337 -18.07 13.60 5.29
CA GLY A 337 -17.54 14.85 4.75
C GLY A 337 -16.59 14.62 3.58
N MET A 338 -15.95 15.69 3.10
CA MET A 338 -14.87 15.53 2.12
C MET A 338 -13.67 14.79 2.72
N PRO A 339 -12.95 14.00 1.94
CA PRO A 339 -11.61 13.58 2.33
C PRO A 339 -10.77 14.81 2.72
N ARG A 340 -9.98 14.70 3.77
CA ARG A 340 -9.11 15.80 4.28
C ARG A 340 -9.85 16.97 4.96
N SER A 341 -11.13 16.84 5.26
CA SER A 341 -11.89 17.86 6.00
C SER A 341 -11.72 17.82 7.52
N GLY A 342 -11.02 16.81 8.08
CA GLY A 342 -10.84 16.66 9.53
C GLY A 342 -11.57 15.46 10.15
N THR A 343 -12.21 14.62 9.37
CA THR A 343 -12.96 13.44 9.82
C THR A 343 -12.15 12.53 10.75
N SER A 344 -10.86 12.31 10.47
CA SER A 344 -9.99 11.49 11.32
C SER A 344 -9.67 12.16 12.67
N LEU A 345 -9.67 13.48 12.76
CA LEU A 345 -9.51 14.20 14.03
C LEU A 345 -10.73 13.96 14.92
N LEU A 346 -11.93 14.11 14.36
CA LEU A 346 -13.19 13.90 15.10
C LEU A 346 -13.29 12.47 15.62
N GLU A 347 -12.97 11.50 14.78
CA GLU A 347 -12.94 10.08 15.18
C GLU A 347 -11.92 9.84 16.29
N GLN A 348 -10.72 10.42 16.21
CA GLN A 348 -9.67 10.24 17.21
C GLN A 348 -10.06 10.84 18.55
N VAL A 349 -10.74 11.98 18.56
CA VAL A 349 -11.31 12.60 19.76
C VAL A 349 -12.34 11.69 20.40
N LEU A 350 -13.33 11.22 19.63
CA LEU A 350 -14.39 10.35 20.15
C LEU A 350 -13.87 9.00 20.64
N ALA A 351 -12.89 8.42 19.97
CA ALA A 351 -12.30 7.13 20.34
C ALA A 351 -11.47 7.18 21.65
N THR A 352 -11.34 8.33 22.32
CA THR A 352 -10.79 8.43 23.69
C THR A 352 -11.84 8.19 24.76
N LEU A 353 -13.13 8.33 24.41
CA LEU A 353 -14.22 8.19 25.36
C LEU A 353 -14.48 6.71 25.72
N PRO A 354 -14.85 6.40 26.99
CA PRO A 354 -15.16 5.05 27.40
C PRO A 354 -16.34 4.48 26.61
N GLY A 355 -16.19 3.21 26.20
CA GLY A 355 -17.24 2.50 25.47
C GLY A 355 -17.38 2.89 24.00
N ILE A 356 -16.55 3.79 23.49
CA ILE A 356 -16.53 4.16 22.07
C ILE A 356 -15.41 3.44 21.33
N HIS A 357 -15.78 2.76 20.25
CA HIS A 357 -14.83 2.14 19.32
C HIS A 357 -14.76 2.92 18.01
N GLY A 358 -13.57 3.40 17.62
CA GLY A 358 -13.33 3.99 16.31
C GLY A 358 -13.03 2.90 15.28
N ALA A 359 -13.95 2.61 14.38
CA ALA A 359 -13.83 1.56 13.39
C ALA A 359 -13.01 1.98 12.15
N GLY A 360 -12.74 3.27 11.98
CA GLY A 360 -12.02 3.78 10.81
C GLY A 360 -12.91 3.87 9.57
N GLU A 361 -12.30 3.70 8.39
CA GLU A 361 -12.97 3.74 7.09
C GLU A 361 -13.47 2.34 6.71
N ILE A 362 -14.61 1.93 7.30
CA ILE A 362 -15.23 0.63 6.99
C ILE A 362 -16.19 0.78 5.80
N THR A 363 -16.12 -0.16 4.85
CA THR A 363 -16.91 -0.16 3.61
C THR A 363 -18.22 -0.96 3.73
N TRP A 364 -18.61 -1.31 4.96
CA TRP A 364 -19.71 -2.24 5.19
C TRP A 364 -21.09 -1.71 4.80
N LEU A 365 -21.29 -0.38 4.85
CA LEU A 365 -22.56 0.20 4.45
C LEU A 365 -22.82 0.00 2.95
N PRO A 366 -21.92 0.39 2.02
CA PRO A 366 -22.08 0.02 0.61
C PRO A 366 -22.06 -1.50 0.36
N GLU A 367 -21.24 -2.29 1.07
CA GLU A 367 -21.22 -3.76 0.93
C GLU A 367 -22.56 -4.41 1.31
N THR A 368 -23.26 -3.91 2.31
CA THR A 368 -24.58 -4.43 2.72
C THR A 368 -25.60 -4.33 1.59
N LEU A 369 -25.45 -3.33 0.71
CA LEU A 369 -26.29 -3.15 -0.47
C LEU A 369 -25.97 -4.13 -1.61
N HIS A 370 -24.72 -4.58 -1.72
CA HIS A 370 -24.29 -5.51 -2.76
C HIS A 370 -24.70 -6.97 -2.48
N VAL A 371 -24.78 -7.36 -1.22
CA VAL A 371 -25.12 -8.75 -0.81
C VAL A 371 -26.56 -9.14 -1.18
N GLU A 372 -27.49 -8.18 -1.25
CA GLU A 372 -28.89 -8.46 -1.60
C GLU A 372 -29.15 -8.60 -3.09
N ASN A 373 -28.36 -8.00 -3.93
CA ASN A 373 -28.61 -7.92 -5.38
C ASN A 373 -27.86 -8.98 -6.22
N GLY A 374 -27.19 -9.92 -5.59
CA GLY A 374 -26.71 -11.22 -6.17
C GLY A 374 -25.83 -11.09 -7.38
N ASP A 375 -24.84 -10.51 -7.60
CA ASP A 375 -23.77 -10.41 -8.57
C ASP A 375 -23.35 -8.94 -8.84
N PRO A 376 -22.16 -8.51 -8.38
CA PRO A 376 -21.69 -7.15 -8.62
C PRO A 376 -21.34 -6.84 -10.09
N GLY A 377 -21.52 -7.81 -11.00
CA GLY A 377 -21.11 -7.67 -12.40
C GLY A 377 -22.22 -7.44 -13.42
N ALA A 378 -23.49 -7.69 -13.07
CA ALA A 378 -24.56 -7.74 -14.10
C ALA A 378 -25.24 -6.38 -14.39
N ASP A 379 -25.43 -5.50 -13.38
CA ASP A 379 -26.10 -4.20 -13.61
C ASP A 379 -25.57 -3.10 -12.66
N GLY A 380 -24.40 -2.59 -12.88
CA GLY A 380 -23.69 -1.55 -12.07
C GLY A 380 -24.44 -0.23 -11.89
N GLY A 381 -25.67 -0.25 -11.45
CA GLY A 381 -26.47 0.95 -11.37
C GLY A 381 -27.64 0.97 -10.39
N GLU A 382 -27.81 0.01 -9.53
CA GLU A 382 -29.06 -0.10 -8.74
C GLU A 382 -29.15 0.84 -7.54
N PHE A 383 -28.04 1.19 -6.86
CA PHE A 383 -28.11 2.22 -5.81
C PHE A 383 -28.36 3.60 -6.44
N PRO A 384 -29.31 4.39 -5.96
CA PRO A 384 -30.27 4.15 -4.88
C PRO A 384 -31.62 3.56 -5.33
N ARG A 385 -31.81 3.24 -6.63
CA ARG A 385 -33.12 2.86 -7.22
C ARG A 385 -33.72 1.61 -6.57
N ALA A 386 -32.92 0.58 -6.31
CA ALA A 386 -33.38 -0.63 -5.65
C ALA A 386 -34.06 -0.32 -4.30
N LEU A 387 -33.48 0.62 -3.55
CA LEU A 387 -33.98 1.02 -2.23
C LEU A 387 -35.27 1.87 -2.30
N ALA A 388 -35.62 2.43 -3.45
CA ALA A 388 -36.83 3.27 -3.57
C ALA A 388 -38.11 2.52 -3.21
N GLN A 389 -38.14 1.20 -3.39
CA GLN A 389 -39.33 0.35 -3.16
C GLN A 389 -39.30 -0.37 -1.80
N TYR A 390 -38.22 -0.25 -1.01
CA TYR A 390 -38.10 -0.91 0.28
C TYR A 390 -39.16 -0.40 1.26
N SER A 391 -39.75 -1.35 1.99
CA SER A 391 -40.59 -1.12 3.16
C SER A 391 -39.73 -0.68 4.36
N THR A 392 -40.39 -0.14 5.37
CA THR A 392 -39.73 0.19 6.63
C THR A 392 -39.04 -1.03 7.25
N GLU A 393 -39.69 -2.20 7.19
CA GLU A 393 -39.15 -3.45 7.73
C GLU A 393 -37.85 -3.87 7.04
N GLU A 394 -37.78 -3.76 5.71
CA GLU A 394 -36.56 -4.08 4.94
C GLU A 394 -35.38 -3.17 5.30
N TYR A 395 -35.63 -1.85 5.47
CA TYR A 395 -34.59 -0.95 5.98
C TYR A 395 -34.09 -1.32 7.37
N LEU A 396 -34.98 -1.74 8.27
CA LEU A 396 -34.62 -2.13 9.61
C LEU A 396 -33.82 -3.44 9.62
N GLN A 397 -34.15 -4.39 8.75
CA GLN A 397 -33.38 -5.63 8.58
C GLN A 397 -31.97 -5.36 8.05
N LEU A 398 -31.80 -4.43 7.10
CA LEU A 398 -30.48 -3.94 6.68
C LEU A 398 -29.71 -3.38 7.87
N GLY A 399 -30.36 -2.54 8.66
CA GLY A 399 -29.78 -1.96 9.86
C GLY A 399 -29.35 -3.02 10.88
N GLN A 400 -30.16 -4.03 11.12
CA GLN A 400 -29.85 -5.12 12.04
C GLN A 400 -28.60 -5.89 11.61
N ARG A 401 -28.46 -6.23 10.33
CA ARG A 401 -27.26 -6.90 9.79
C ARG A 401 -26.00 -6.06 9.97
N TYR A 402 -26.10 -4.75 9.77
CA TYR A 402 -24.98 -3.85 10.03
C TYR A 402 -24.60 -3.82 11.53
N ILE A 403 -25.59 -3.75 12.43
CA ILE A 403 -25.37 -3.78 13.88
C ILE A 403 -24.69 -5.10 14.32
N GLU A 404 -25.06 -6.23 13.73
CA GLU A 404 -24.42 -7.52 14.01
C GLU A 404 -22.93 -7.50 13.64
N ARG A 405 -22.57 -6.97 12.46
CA ARG A 405 -21.17 -6.83 12.05
C ARG A 405 -20.38 -5.92 12.99
N ILE A 406 -20.93 -4.76 13.38
CA ILE A 406 -20.20 -3.86 14.29
C ILE A 406 -20.12 -4.42 15.72
N ARG A 407 -21.06 -5.25 16.14
CA ARG A 407 -21.00 -5.99 17.41
C ARG A 407 -19.88 -7.03 17.40
N GLU A 408 -19.70 -7.76 16.31
CA GLU A 408 -18.57 -8.68 16.13
C GLU A 408 -17.21 -7.96 16.16
N LEU A 409 -17.11 -6.79 15.51
CA LEU A 409 -15.91 -5.97 15.51
C LEU A 409 -15.57 -5.44 16.92
N ALA A 410 -16.59 -4.99 17.66
CA ALA A 410 -16.41 -4.30 18.94
C ALA A 410 -17.43 -4.79 20.01
N PRO A 411 -17.29 -6.02 20.53
CA PRO A 411 -18.29 -6.68 21.38
C PRO A 411 -18.57 -5.94 22.70
N ARG A 412 -17.67 -5.07 23.14
CA ARG A 412 -17.77 -4.33 24.40
C ARG A 412 -18.11 -2.85 24.21
N ALA A 413 -18.22 -2.39 22.98
CA ALA A 413 -18.52 -1.01 22.70
C ALA A 413 -20.01 -0.71 22.91
N THR A 414 -20.31 0.44 23.48
CA THR A 414 -21.67 1.02 23.53
C THR A 414 -21.96 1.82 22.27
N HIS A 415 -20.91 2.41 21.67
CA HIS A 415 -21.00 3.15 20.41
C HIS A 415 -19.83 2.76 19.49
N VAL A 416 -20.10 2.74 18.18
CA VAL A 416 -19.08 2.49 17.17
C VAL A 416 -19.09 3.64 16.17
N VAL A 417 -17.91 4.24 15.96
CA VAL A 417 -17.73 5.33 14.99
C VAL A 417 -17.34 4.74 13.65
N ASP A 418 -18.26 4.83 12.67
CA ASP A 418 -17.97 4.61 11.25
C ASP A 418 -17.54 5.96 10.65
N LYS A 419 -16.27 6.05 10.31
CA LYS A 419 -15.70 7.26 9.72
C LYS A 419 -15.27 6.99 8.29
N LEU A 420 -16.23 6.81 7.39
CA LEU A 420 -16.00 6.80 5.95
C LEU A 420 -16.49 8.14 5.37
N PRO A 421 -15.60 9.03 4.89
CA PRO A 421 -16.02 10.32 4.35
C PRO A 421 -17.14 10.22 3.33
N ASP A 422 -17.05 9.26 2.40
CA ASP A 422 -17.99 9.05 1.31
C ASP A 422 -19.40 8.59 1.76
N ASN A 423 -19.58 8.22 3.04
CA ASN A 423 -20.91 7.94 3.61
C ASN A 423 -21.88 9.13 3.56
N PHE A 424 -21.42 10.33 3.18
CA PHE A 424 -22.33 11.45 2.88
C PHE A 424 -23.33 11.11 1.76
N GLN A 425 -22.99 10.19 0.85
CA GLN A 425 -23.89 9.70 -0.20
C GLN A 425 -24.99 8.78 0.34
N HIS A 426 -24.79 8.18 1.51
CA HIS A 426 -25.68 7.21 2.13
C HIS A 426 -26.51 7.77 3.30
N ILE A 427 -26.48 9.07 3.56
CA ILE A 427 -27.16 9.68 4.73
C ILE A 427 -28.65 9.37 4.76
N GLY A 428 -29.33 9.38 3.61
CA GLY A 428 -30.74 8.99 3.53
C GLY A 428 -30.97 7.55 3.95
N LEU A 429 -30.13 6.62 3.49
CA LEU A 429 -30.19 5.22 3.90
C LEU A 429 -29.87 5.06 5.39
N ILE A 430 -28.81 5.73 5.88
CA ILE A 430 -28.46 5.73 7.32
C ILE A 430 -29.66 6.15 8.17
N HIS A 431 -30.38 7.18 7.75
CA HIS A 431 -31.57 7.66 8.47
C HIS A 431 -32.69 6.61 8.53
N LEU A 432 -32.90 5.87 7.43
CA LEU A 432 -33.94 4.84 7.34
C LEU A 432 -33.56 3.55 8.10
N MET A 433 -32.28 3.17 8.05
CA MET A 433 -31.76 2.02 8.79
C MET A 433 -31.63 2.27 10.30
N PHE A 434 -31.24 3.50 10.67
CA PHE A 434 -30.91 3.88 12.05
C PHE A 434 -31.57 5.21 12.41
N PRO A 435 -32.87 5.21 12.72
CA PRO A 435 -33.60 6.44 13.02
C PRO A 435 -33.03 7.26 14.20
N ASN A 436 -32.26 6.61 15.06
CA ASN A 436 -31.59 7.24 16.22
C ASN A 436 -30.10 7.52 16.00
N ALA A 437 -29.51 7.15 14.84
CA ALA A 437 -28.10 7.43 14.57
C ALA A 437 -27.79 8.91 14.58
N ARG A 438 -26.61 9.25 15.07
CA ARG A 438 -26.04 10.59 15.05
C ARG A 438 -25.09 10.71 13.88
N ILE A 439 -25.22 11.78 13.11
CA ILE A 439 -24.38 12.06 11.95
C ILE A 439 -23.57 13.31 12.24
N VAL A 440 -22.25 13.19 12.13
CA VAL A 440 -21.31 14.29 12.30
C VAL A 440 -20.71 14.62 10.94
N HIS A 441 -20.96 15.82 10.47
CA HIS A 441 -20.48 16.32 9.19
C HIS A 441 -19.25 17.20 9.40
N SER A 442 -18.09 16.71 8.96
CA SER A 442 -16.83 17.44 9.04
C SER A 442 -16.67 18.38 7.85
N MET A 443 -16.74 19.67 8.12
CA MET A 443 -16.62 20.75 7.13
C MET A 443 -15.25 21.39 7.16
N ARG A 444 -14.78 21.90 6.03
CA ARG A 444 -13.55 22.68 5.91
C ARG A 444 -13.64 23.61 4.71
N ASP A 445 -12.92 24.74 4.76
CA ASP A 445 -12.78 25.66 3.62
C ASP A 445 -12.58 24.91 2.30
N PRO A 446 -13.36 25.23 1.23
CA PRO A 446 -13.31 24.48 -0.03
C PRO A 446 -11.93 24.49 -0.68
N MET A 447 -11.22 25.63 -0.64
CA MET A 447 -9.88 25.72 -1.22
C MET A 447 -8.88 24.83 -0.47
N ASP A 448 -8.93 24.82 0.89
CA ASP A 448 -8.08 23.96 1.71
C ASP A 448 -8.38 22.47 1.52
N SER A 449 -9.67 22.10 1.48
CA SER A 449 -10.08 20.71 1.26
C SER A 449 -9.63 20.20 -0.11
N CYS A 450 -9.94 20.93 -1.16
CA CYS A 450 -9.62 20.56 -2.54
C CYS A 450 -8.10 20.54 -2.78
N PHE A 451 -7.36 21.57 -2.33
CA PHE A 451 -5.91 21.57 -2.44
C PHE A 451 -5.25 20.47 -1.61
N SER A 452 -5.81 20.15 -0.44
CA SER A 452 -5.30 19.03 0.38
C SER A 452 -5.53 17.68 -0.30
N CYS A 453 -6.59 17.52 -1.08
CA CYS A 453 -6.80 16.34 -1.93
C CYS A 453 -5.82 16.33 -3.11
N TYR A 454 -5.71 17.44 -3.84
CA TYR A 454 -4.82 17.58 -5.00
C TYR A 454 -3.34 17.35 -4.67
N SER A 455 -2.89 17.79 -3.50
CA SER A 455 -1.50 17.63 -3.03
C SER A 455 -1.21 16.28 -2.36
N ARG A 456 -2.12 15.29 -2.47
CA ARG A 456 -1.97 13.98 -1.83
C ARG A 456 -2.12 12.85 -2.83
N LEU A 457 -1.20 11.89 -2.79
CA LEU A 457 -1.36 10.62 -3.50
C LEU A 457 -2.22 9.68 -2.66
N PHE A 458 -3.37 9.29 -3.19
CA PHE A 458 -4.24 8.29 -2.58
C PHE A 458 -3.97 6.89 -3.17
N ILE A 459 -4.06 5.87 -2.32
CA ILE A 459 -3.92 4.47 -2.72
C ILE A 459 -5.23 3.98 -3.36
N ALA A 460 -6.38 4.43 -2.82
CA ALA A 460 -7.70 4.05 -3.31
C ALA A 460 -7.99 4.63 -4.70
N ASN A 461 -8.58 3.81 -5.58
CA ASN A 461 -8.87 4.21 -6.95
C ASN A 461 -10.15 5.05 -7.12
N ASN A 462 -11.02 5.11 -6.09
CA ASN A 462 -12.27 5.88 -6.11
C ASN A 462 -12.08 7.40 -6.00
N LEU A 463 -10.87 7.87 -5.72
CA LEU A 463 -10.54 9.29 -5.56
C LEU A 463 -9.94 9.92 -6.84
N GLY A 464 -10.31 9.40 -8.01
CA GLY A 464 -9.80 9.86 -9.32
C GLY A 464 -10.05 11.34 -9.60
N TYR A 465 -11.08 11.92 -9.02
CA TYR A 465 -11.41 13.34 -9.11
C TYR A 465 -10.35 14.26 -8.49
N SER A 466 -9.54 13.79 -7.56
CA SER A 466 -8.58 14.61 -6.82
C SER A 466 -7.34 15.02 -7.63
N TYR A 467 -7.12 14.42 -8.79
CA TYR A 467 -5.92 14.64 -9.60
C TYR A 467 -6.07 15.75 -10.69
N ASP A 468 -7.12 16.57 -10.59
CA ASP A 468 -7.33 17.75 -11.43
C ASP A 468 -8.05 18.82 -10.62
N LEU A 469 -7.56 20.08 -10.70
CA LEU A 469 -8.08 21.19 -9.89
C LEU A 469 -9.53 21.53 -10.19
N GLY A 470 -9.92 21.55 -11.45
CA GLY A 470 -11.32 21.81 -11.84
C GLY A 470 -12.23 20.68 -11.41
N THR A 471 -11.81 19.44 -11.62
CA THR A 471 -12.59 18.24 -11.28
C THR A 471 -12.80 18.10 -9.78
N VAL A 472 -11.76 18.32 -8.95
CA VAL A 472 -11.92 18.27 -7.49
C VAL A 472 -12.82 19.38 -6.97
N GLY A 473 -12.78 20.55 -7.60
CA GLY A 473 -13.71 21.65 -7.30
C GLY A 473 -15.16 21.28 -7.60
N ARG A 474 -15.45 20.72 -8.79
CA ARG A 474 -16.82 20.31 -9.17
C ARG A 474 -17.31 19.14 -8.31
N TYR A 475 -16.43 18.20 -7.93
CA TYR A 475 -16.78 17.16 -6.95
C TYR A 475 -17.17 17.79 -5.61
N TRP A 476 -16.40 18.79 -5.13
CA TRP A 476 -16.71 19.49 -3.89
C TRP A 476 -18.06 20.21 -3.96
N VAL A 477 -18.37 20.89 -5.07
CA VAL A 477 -19.67 21.54 -5.27
C VAL A 477 -20.80 20.54 -5.21
N SER A 478 -20.69 19.44 -5.93
CA SER A 478 -21.72 18.40 -5.94
C SER A 478 -21.92 17.75 -4.56
N TYR A 479 -20.84 17.52 -3.82
CA TYR A 479 -20.90 17.09 -2.43
C TYR A 479 -21.64 18.12 -1.55
N HIS A 480 -21.31 19.40 -1.68
CA HIS A 480 -21.94 20.48 -0.92
C HIS A 480 -23.45 20.55 -1.19
N GLU A 481 -23.86 20.48 -2.45
CA GLU A 481 -25.27 20.44 -2.84
C GLU A 481 -26.02 19.24 -2.24
N LEU A 482 -25.40 18.08 -2.23
CA LEU A 482 -25.99 16.88 -1.61
C LEU A 482 -26.10 17.05 -0.08
N MET A 483 -25.12 17.66 0.59
CA MET A 483 -25.23 17.98 2.02
C MET A 483 -26.33 18.99 2.31
N GLN A 484 -26.52 20.01 1.45
CA GLN A 484 -27.65 20.94 1.56
C GLN A 484 -29.01 20.20 1.41
N HIS A 485 -29.11 19.26 0.47
CA HIS A 485 -30.29 18.42 0.36
C HIS A 485 -30.57 17.66 1.67
N TRP A 486 -29.56 17.04 2.30
CA TRP A 486 -29.75 16.33 3.56
C TRP A 486 -30.23 17.23 4.70
N HIS A 487 -29.71 18.45 4.80
CA HIS A 487 -30.18 19.42 5.80
C HIS A 487 -31.65 19.82 5.58
N GLN A 488 -32.11 19.83 4.34
CA GLN A 488 -33.51 20.17 4.00
C GLN A 488 -34.44 18.97 4.16
N ALA A 489 -33.98 17.76 3.85
CA ALA A 489 -34.81 16.55 3.79
C ALA A 489 -34.93 15.86 5.17
N LEU A 490 -33.93 15.97 6.03
CA LEU A 490 -33.93 15.35 7.35
C LEU A 490 -34.50 16.25 8.45
N PRO A 491 -34.98 15.67 9.56
CA PRO A 491 -35.37 16.45 10.72
C PRO A 491 -34.23 17.31 11.26
N ALA A 492 -34.55 18.51 11.74
CA ALA A 492 -33.57 19.42 12.33
C ALA A 492 -32.80 18.76 13.48
N GLY A 493 -31.50 19.01 13.55
CA GLY A 493 -30.62 18.45 14.57
C GLY A 493 -30.16 17.00 14.32
N ARG A 494 -30.50 16.42 13.16
CA ARG A 494 -30.03 15.06 12.79
C ARG A 494 -28.57 15.05 12.34
N ILE A 495 -28.08 16.13 11.79
CA ILE A 495 -26.69 16.31 11.35
C ILE A 495 -26.07 17.43 12.19
N LEU A 496 -24.88 17.17 12.76
CA LEU A 496 -24.05 18.18 13.39
C LEU A 496 -22.93 18.61 12.44
N ASP A 497 -22.94 19.85 12.00
CA ASP A 497 -21.84 20.45 11.26
C ASP A 497 -20.70 20.84 12.21
N VAL A 498 -19.49 20.37 11.92
CA VAL A 498 -18.27 20.67 12.66
C VAL A 498 -17.24 21.25 11.69
N SER A 499 -16.98 22.56 11.78
CA SER A 499 -15.91 23.22 11.02
C SER A 499 -14.54 22.80 11.56
N TYR A 500 -13.64 22.39 10.64
CA TYR A 500 -12.24 22.10 10.97
C TYR A 500 -11.53 23.33 11.57
N GLU A 501 -11.76 24.50 10.99
CA GLU A 501 -11.17 25.76 11.43
C GLU A 501 -11.60 26.11 12.85
N SER A 502 -12.89 25.94 13.17
CA SER A 502 -13.40 26.11 14.53
C SER A 502 -12.83 25.08 15.49
N MET A 503 -12.76 23.80 15.03
CA MET A 503 -12.22 22.70 15.83
C MET A 503 -10.74 22.95 16.22
N VAL A 504 -9.90 23.44 15.31
CA VAL A 504 -8.49 23.74 15.63
C VAL A 504 -8.30 25.10 16.27
N GLY A 505 -9.26 26.02 16.13
CA GLY A 505 -9.25 27.37 16.71
C GLY A 505 -9.64 27.41 18.18
N ASP A 506 -10.66 26.61 18.54
CA ASP A 506 -11.27 26.53 19.86
C ASP A 506 -11.61 25.07 20.21
N PHE A 507 -10.56 24.28 20.36
CA PHE A 507 -10.65 22.82 20.41
C PHE A 507 -11.55 22.31 21.54
N GLU A 508 -11.37 22.80 22.77
CA GLU A 508 -12.11 22.27 23.92
C GLU A 508 -13.62 22.51 23.79
N ASN A 509 -14.04 23.73 23.44
CA ASN A 509 -15.47 24.03 23.31
C ASN A 509 -16.11 23.26 22.16
N GLN A 510 -15.40 23.08 21.03
CA GLN A 510 -15.92 22.30 19.90
C GLN A 510 -15.95 20.79 20.24
N ALA A 511 -14.98 20.26 20.96
CA ALA A 511 -15.01 18.88 21.43
C ALA A 511 -16.17 18.64 22.42
N ARG A 512 -16.42 19.56 23.36
CA ARG A 512 -17.57 19.52 24.28
C ARG A 512 -18.90 19.54 23.51
N ARG A 513 -19.04 20.45 22.53
CA ARG A 513 -20.22 20.52 21.67
C ARG A 513 -20.47 19.22 20.89
N LEU A 514 -19.40 18.58 20.40
CA LEU A 514 -19.46 17.29 19.70
C LEU A 514 -19.96 16.18 20.63
N VAL A 515 -19.38 16.09 21.84
CA VAL A 515 -19.73 15.08 22.85
C VAL A 515 -21.17 15.26 23.35
N ASP A 516 -21.59 16.51 23.61
CA ASP A 516 -22.94 16.87 24.03
C ASP A 516 -23.99 16.52 22.96
N TYR A 517 -23.72 16.84 21.68
CA TYR A 517 -24.59 16.45 20.56
C TYR A 517 -24.83 14.94 20.50
N LEU A 518 -23.83 14.13 20.83
CA LEU A 518 -23.94 12.67 20.87
C LEU A 518 -24.67 12.15 22.12
N GLY A 519 -24.98 13.02 23.08
CA GLY A 519 -25.59 12.66 24.35
C GLY A 519 -24.66 11.87 25.26
N LEU A 520 -23.34 12.07 25.11
CA LEU A 520 -22.31 11.35 25.85
C LEU A 520 -21.79 12.19 27.02
N PRO A 521 -21.35 11.56 28.11
CA PRO A 521 -20.70 12.29 29.21
C PRO A 521 -19.34 12.82 28.74
N TRP A 522 -19.04 14.07 29.13
CA TRP A 522 -17.72 14.64 28.88
C TRP A 522 -16.63 13.90 29.64
N ASP A 523 -15.47 13.75 29.00
CA ASP A 523 -14.27 13.20 29.61
C ASP A 523 -13.05 13.96 29.09
N ASP A 524 -12.20 14.43 29.98
CA ASP A 524 -11.00 15.24 29.64
C ASP A 524 -9.96 14.48 28.80
N ARG A 525 -10.09 13.15 28.67
CA ARG A 525 -9.28 12.35 27.74
C ARG A 525 -9.43 12.81 26.29
N CYS A 526 -10.54 13.44 25.92
CA CYS A 526 -10.72 14.05 24.61
C CYS A 526 -9.62 15.07 24.28
N LEU A 527 -9.15 15.82 25.29
CA LEU A 527 -8.10 16.84 25.11
C LEU A 527 -6.73 16.20 24.81
N GLY A 528 -6.54 14.97 25.26
CA GLY A 528 -5.33 14.18 25.03
C GLY A 528 -5.42 13.22 23.81
N PHE A 529 -6.32 13.45 22.85
CA PHE A 529 -6.62 12.55 21.73
C PHE A 529 -5.38 12.05 20.97
N HIS A 530 -4.34 12.87 20.86
CA HIS A 530 -3.09 12.55 20.13
C HIS A 530 -2.25 11.47 20.85
N GLN A 531 -2.52 11.18 22.13
CA GLN A 531 -1.88 10.13 22.91
C GLN A 531 -2.55 8.75 22.71
N ASN A 532 -3.72 8.72 22.11
CA ASN A 532 -4.43 7.47 21.82
C ASN A 532 -3.66 6.63 20.79
N GLN A 533 -3.23 5.43 21.20
CA GLN A 533 -2.38 4.53 20.40
C GLN A 533 -3.15 3.58 19.48
N ARG A 534 -4.48 3.74 19.33
CA ARG A 534 -5.24 2.89 18.40
C ARG A 534 -4.65 2.93 16.99
N ILE A 535 -4.80 1.83 16.25
CA ILE A 535 -4.38 1.78 14.85
C ILE A 535 -5.25 2.72 14.02
N VAL A 536 -4.63 3.65 13.30
CA VAL A 536 -5.30 4.62 12.41
C VAL A 536 -4.90 4.32 10.98
N ARG A 537 -5.84 3.79 10.18
CA ARG A 537 -5.61 3.41 8.78
C ARG A 537 -6.14 4.48 7.82
N THR A 538 -5.60 5.71 7.87
CA THR A 538 -6.02 6.81 6.99
C THR A 538 -4.83 7.61 6.47
N ALA A 539 -5.04 8.40 5.43
CA ALA A 539 -4.04 9.34 4.90
C ALA A 539 -3.61 10.41 5.92
N SER A 540 -4.32 10.52 7.06
CA SER A 540 -4.08 11.52 8.12
C SER A 540 -3.38 10.96 9.37
N VAL A 541 -2.90 9.70 9.34
CA VAL A 541 -2.33 9.00 10.52
C VAL A 541 -1.27 9.80 11.27
N ALA A 542 -0.32 10.41 10.56
CA ALA A 542 0.75 11.21 11.18
C ALA A 542 0.22 12.53 11.78
N GLN A 543 -0.89 13.05 11.27
CA GLN A 543 -1.48 14.31 11.69
C GLN A 543 -2.25 14.17 13.02
N VAL A 544 -3.04 13.12 13.16
CA VAL A 544 -3.87 12.89 14.35
C VAL A 544 -3.09 12.40 15.56
N ARG A 545 -1.81 12.08 15.40
CA ARG A 545 -0.87 11.75 16.50
C ARG A 545 -0.07 12.94 17.02
N ARG A 546 -0.43 14.14 16.60
CA ARG A 546 0.19 15.40 17.06
C ARG A 546 -0.84 16.21 17.82
N PRO A 547 -0.42 17.02 18.80
CA PRO A 547 -1.30 18.03 19.41
C PRO A 547 -1.93 18.92 18.33
N ILE A 548 -3.04 19.59 18.65
CA ILE A 548 -3.71 20.51 17.74
C ILE A 548 -2.73 21.54 17.18
N TYR A 549 -2.78 21.73 15.88
CA TYR A 549 -1.95 22.71 15.16
C TYR A 549 -2.78 23.44 14.09
N LYS A 550 -2.42 24.68 13.80
CA LYS A 550 -3.18 25.59 12.89
C LYS A 550 -2.58 25.69 11.49
N THR A 551 -1.44 25.07 11.21
CA THR A 551 -0.72 25.21 9.92
C THR A 551 -1.43 24.60 8.72
N SER A 552 -2.50 23.84 8.95
CA SER A 552 -3.35 23.33 7.88
C SER A 552 -4.46 24.28 7.47
N VAL A 553 -4.71 25.35 8.23
CA VAL A 553 -5.70 26.38 7.87
C VAL A 553 -5.06 27.36 6.89
N ALA A 554 -5.74 27.66 5.81
CA ALA A 554 -5.27 28.52 4.72
C ALA A 554 -3.96 28.02 4.06
N ARG A 555 -3.72 26.68 4.05
CA ARG A 555 -2.56 26.05 3.43
C ARG A 555 -2.49 26.32 1.91
N TRP A 556 -3.62 26.57 1.27
CA TRP A 556 -3.70 26.86 -0.15
C TRP A 556 -3.12 28.24 -0.53
N LYS A 557 -3.07 29.22 0.39
CA LYS A 557 -2.69 30.61 0.09
C LYS A 557 -1.34 30.79 -0.60
N PRO A 558 -0.25 30.13 -0.21
CA PRO A 558 1.02 30.21 -0.94
C PRO A 558 0.96 29.76 -2.39
N TYR A 559 -0.09 29.05 -2.78
CA TYR A 559 -0.32 28.49 -4.11
C TYR A 559 -1.40 29.22 -4.89
N GLU A 560 -1.97 30.32 -4.36
CA GLU A 560 -3.17 31.01 -4.88
C GLU A 560 -3.10 31.28 -6.39
N ARG A 561 -1.96 31.75 -6.89
CA ARG A 561 -1.75 32.05 -8.31
C ARG A 561 -1.87 30.84 -9.25
N HIS A 562 -1.75 29.63 -8.74
CA HIS A 562 -1.84 28.39 -9.49
C HIS A 562 -3.22 27.75 -9.41
N LEU A 563 -4.05 28.18 -8.47
CA LEU A 563 -5.34 27.54 -8.15
C LEU A 563 -6.52 28.17 -8.91
N GLY A 564 -6.27 28.98 -9.95
CA GLY A 564 -7.33 29.60 -10.76
C GLY A 564 -8.44 28.64 -11.20
N PRO A 565 -8.14 27.46 -11.78
CA PRO A 565 -9.17 26.50 -12.18
C PRO A 565 -10.05 25.99 -11.02
N LEU A 566 -9.50 25.85 -9.82
CA LEU A 566 -10.25 25.49 -8.62
C LEU A 566 -11.09 26.68 -8.13
N PHE A 567 -10.47 27.86 -8.04
CA PHE A 567 -11.11 29.06 -7.53
C PHE A 567 -12.38 29.41 -8.32
N GLU A 568 -12.32 29.37 -9.66
CA GLU A 568 -13.47 29.64 -10.53
C GLU A 568 -14.66 28.73 -10.25
N VAL A 569 -14.42 27.51 -9.81
CA VAL A 569 -15.49 26.55 -9.51
C VAL A 569 -16.11 26.79 -8.13
N VAL A 570 -15.29 27.14 -7.12
CA VAL A 570 -15.77 27.18 -5.72
C VAL A 570 -16.00 28.58 -5.16
N LYS A 571 -15.78 29.65 -5.94
CA LYS A 571 -15.85 31.06 -5.49
C LYS A 571 -17.19 31.48 -4.87
N ASP A 572 -18.30 30.93 -5.39
CA ASP A 572 -19.64 31.27 -4.93
C ASP A 572 -20.05 30.52 -3.63
N TYR A 573 -19.20 29.65 -3.14
CA TYR A 573 -19.42 28.79 -1.96
C TYR A 573 -18.47 29.09 -0.77
N ARG A 574 -17.74 30.20 -0.85
CA ARG A 574 -16.75 30.63 0.16
C ARG A 574 -17.31 31.62 1.15
#